data_1e256aea1c06005c9d8660148d5dcaca
#
_entry.id   1e256aea1c06005c9d8660148d5dcaca
#
_cell.length_a   1.000
_cell.length_b   1.000
_cell.length_c   1.000
_cell.angle_alpha   90.00
_cell.angle_beta   90.00
_cell.angle_gamma   90.00
#
_symmetry.space_group_name_H-M   'P 1'
#
loop_
_entity.id
_entity.type
_entity.pdbx_description
1 polymer ?
#
loop_
_entity_poly.entity_id
_entity_poly.type
_entity_poly.pdbx_seq_one_letter_code
_entity_poly.pdbx_strand_id
1 'polypeptide(L)'
;MSPATVQRILAALVLKPHRLRYFLTRTDPLFEEKMAEILDLYLHPPRHCRILCLDEKTHIQALERLHPTLPLRPGLVERQEFEYLRHGTVDLFTAFDVGTGEVFAQCYQRHTNLEFRHFLRTLRTRDPDSRWHLIVDNAGYHKKQAVWDWCAAQRPKVTLHWLPPHGSWLNQVEIWFSILSRKCLRRASVRSTQDLRDLIHRFMKTWNTHFAHPFEWTYTGKPLAVAPQHYELLAA
;
A
#
# COMPACT_ATOMS: atom_id res chain seq x y z
N MET A 1 40.55 -12.01 24.35
CA MET A 1 40.00 -10.66 24.60
C MET A 1 38.67 -10.82 25.34
N SER A 2 38.41 -10.07 26.42
CA SER A 2 37.14 -10.21 27.16
C SER A 2 35.98 -9.46 26.43
N PRO A 3 34.73 -9.90 26.61
CA PRO A 3 33.57 -9.17 26.06
C PRO A 3 33.52 -7.68 26.44
N ALA A 4 33.92 -7.36 27.67
CA ALA A 4 33.99 -5.97 28.16
C ALA A 4 35.06 -5.14 27.42
N THR A 5 36.16 -5.75 27.02
CA THR A 5 37.19 -5.09 26.22
C THR A 5 36.69 -4.80 24.82
N VAL A 6 35.99 -5.77 24.17
CA VAL A 6 35.36 -5.57 22.86
C VAL A 6 34.32 -4.46 22.91
N GLN A 7 33.49 -4.45 23.95
CA GLN A 7 32.48 -3.40 24.13
C GLN A 7 33.11 -2.01 24.28
N ARG A 8 34.20 -1.88 25.03
CA ARG A 8 34.92 -0.60 25.18
C ARG A 8 35.52 -0.10 23.85
N ILE A 9 36.09 -1.00 23.07
CA ILE A 9 36.62 -0.67 21.73
C ILE A 9 35.53 -0.21 20.82
N LEU A 10 34.41 -0.96 20.73
CA LEU A 10 33.27 -0.59 19.89
C LEU A 10 32.65 0.75 20.31
N ALA A 11 32.55 1.00 21.63
CA ALA A 11 32.06 2.25 22.16
C ALA A 11 32.98 3.43 21.85
N ALA A 12 34.29 3.28 22.00
CA ALA A 12 35.27 4.31 21.68
C ALA A 12 35.27 4.67 20.18
N LEU A 13 35.04 3.68 19.31
CA LEU A 13 34.96 3.86 17.86
C LEU A 13 33.53 4.24 17.37
N VAL A 14 32.58 4.40 18.28
CA VAL A 14 31.16 4.66 17.97
C VAL A 14 30.54 3.59 17.05
N LEU A 15 31.12 2.40 17.01
CA LEU A 15 30.64 1.29 16.18
C LEU A 15 29.47 0.57 16.85
N LYS A 16 28.43 0.31 16.08
CA LYS A 16 27.20 -0.36 16.55
C LYS A 16 26.87 -1.55 15.65
N PRO A 17 27.68 -2.64 15.67
CA PRO A 17 27.50 -3.77 14.75
C PRO A 17 26.16 -4.51 14.91
N HIS A 18 25.47 -4.35 16.04
CA HIS A 18 24.13 -4.87 16.29
C HIS A 18 23.02 -4.04 15.65
N ARG A 19 23.32 -2.89 15.03
CA ARG A 19 22.37 -2.03 14.34
C ARG A 19 22.59 -2.11 12.85
N LEU A 20 21.59 -2.58 12.14
CA LEU A 20 21.54 -2.59 10.68
C LEU A 20 20.56 -1.52 10.22
N ARG A 21 20.95 -0.69 9.27
CA ARG A 21 20.07 0.20 8.53
C ARG A 21 20.16 -0.15 7.07
N TYR A 22 18.99 -0.38 6.48
CA TYR A 22 18.91 -0.56 5.03
C TYR A 22 18.89 0.81 4.36
N PHE A 23 19.58 0.94 3.26
CA PHE A 23 19.43 2.05 2.33
C PHE A 23 19.13 1.51 0.94
N LEU A 24 18.50 2.32 0.11
CA LEU A 24 18.20 1.97 -1.26
C LEU A 24 18.95 2.90 -2.19
N THR A 25 19.73 2.32 -3.09
CA THR A 25 20.36 3.08 -4.18
C THR A 25 19.30 3.38 -5.23
N ARG A 26 19.12 4.64 -5.57
CA ARG A 26 18.21 5.05 -6.63
C ARG A 26 18.80 4.62 -7.98
N THR A 27 18.08 3.77 -8.70
CA THR A 27 18.50 3.24 -10.00
C THR A 27 17.76 3.91 -11.16
N ASP A 28 16.66 4.60 -10.89
CA ASP A 28 15.88 5.31 -11.91
C ASP A 28 16.37 6.77 -12.04
N PRO A 29 16.97 7.17 -13.17
CA PRO A 29 17.41 8.55 -13.39
C PRO A 29 16.24 9.54 -13.40
N LEU A 30 15.01 9.08 -13.69
CA LEU A 30 13.80 9.90 -13.72
C LEU A 30 13.02 9.85 -12.38
N PHE A 31 13.65 9.38 -11.29
CA PHE A 31 12.97 9.24 -10.00
C PHE A 31 12.39 10.57 -9.50
N GLU A 32 13.17 11.63 -9.51
CA GLU A 32 12.76 12.97 -9.03
C GLU A 32 11.64 13.56 -9.89
N GLU A 33 11.70 13.38 -11.20
CA GLU A 33 10.67 13.87 -12.13
C GLU A 33 9.33 13.15 -11.88
N LYS A 34 9.35 11.81 -11.80
CA LYS A 34 8.15 11.03 -11.51
C LYS A 34 7.58 11.33 -10.13
N MET A 35 8.45 11.50 -9.14
CA MET A 35 8.03 11.90 -7.79
C MET A 35 7.37 13.28 -7.82
N ALA A 36 7.97 14.24 -8.50
CA ALA A 36 7.43 15.60 -8.62
C ALA A 36 6.06 15.60 -9.32
N GLU A 37 5.89 14.81 -10.38
CA GLU A 37 4.61 14.64 -11.08
C GLU A 37 3.52 14.13 -10.13
N ILE A 38 3.80 13.10 -9.33
CA ILE A 38 2.84 12.55 -8.38
C ILE A 38 2.51 13.55 -7.27
N LEU A 39 3.52 14.25 -6.75
CA LEU A 39 3.31 15.28 -5.73
C LEU A 39 2.48 16.45 -6.25
N ASP A 40 2.71 16.86 -7.49
CA ASP A 40 1.92 17.93 -8.12
C ASP A 40 0.44 17.54 -8.24
N LEU A 41 0.15 16.30 -8.60
CA LEU A 41 -1.22 15.78 -8.61
C LEU A 41 -1.90 15.82 -7.23
N TYR A 42 -1.13 15.60 -6.15
CA TYR A 42 -1.68 15.66 -4.79
C TYR A 42 -1.88 17.09 -4.27
N LEU A 43 -0.96 17.99 -4.60
CA LEU A 43 -0.96 19.34 -4.10
C LEU A 43 -1.79 20.30 -4.97
N HIS A 44 -1.81 20.07 -6.28
CA HIS A 44 -2.47 20.91 -7.26
C HIS A 44 -3.36 20.07 -8.21
N PRO A 45 -4.38 19.36 -7.67
CA PRO A 45 -5.20 18.48 -8.49
C PRO A 45 -5.88 19.24 -9.63
N PRO A 46 -5.85 18.72 -10.88
CA PRO A 46 -6.53 19.32 -11.99
C PRO A 46 -8.06 19.40 -11.74
N ARG A 47 -8.69 20.45 -12.24
CA ARG A 47 -10.13 20.64 -12.06
C ARG A 47 -10.95 19.55 -12.79
N HIS A 48 -12.08 19.17 -12.22
CA HIS A 48 -13.03 18.21 -12.80
C HIS A 48 -12.41 16.85 -13.14
N CYS A 49 -11.53 16.36 -12.30
CA CYS A 49 -10.99 15.01 -12.39
C CYS A 49 -10.92 14.34 -11.02
N ARG A 50 -10.77 13.03 -11.03
CA ARG A 50 -10.47 12.23 -9.82
C ARG A 50 -9.04 11.71 -9.90
N ILE A 51 -8.34 11.79 -8.79
CA ILE A 51 -7.01 11.21 -8.62
C ILE A 51 -7.17 9.96 -7.78
N LEU A 52 -6.89 8.82 -8.40
CA LEU A 52 -7.09 7.52 -7.80
C LEU A 52 -5.74 6.81 -7.64
N CYS A 53 -5.39 6.51 -6.40
CA CYS A 53 -4.25 5.67 -6.06
C CYS A 53 -4.67 4.20 -6.12
N LEU A 54 -4.09 3.43 -7.03
CA LEU A 54 -4.39 2.02 -7.22
C LEU A 54 -3.24 1.15 -6.73
N ASP A 55 -3.58 0.07 -6.05
CA ASP A 55 -2.63 -0.96 -5.63
C ASP A 55 -3.35 -2.24 -5.22
N GLU A 56 -2.59 -3.33 -5.00
CA GLU A 56 -3.10 -4.60 -4.55
C GLU A 56 -2.49 -5.03 -3.22
N LYS A 57 -3.37 -5.43 -2.31
CA LYS A 57 -2.96 -6.19 -1.14
C LYS A 57 -3.14 -7.68 -1.43
N THR A 58 -2.03 -8.33 -1.75
CA THR A 58 -2.04 -9.74 -2.17
C THR A 58 -2.00 -10.71 -0.99
N HIS A 59 -2.49 -11.95 -1.22
CA HIS A 59 -2.39 -13.07 -0.29
C HIS A 59 -2.94 -12.80 1.12
N ILE A 60 -4.04 -12.05 1.23
CA ILE A 60 -4.72 -11.86 2.51
C ILE A 60 -5.29 -13.22 2.94
N GLN A 61 -4.82 -13.73 4.08
CA GLN A 61 -5.18 -15.07 4.55
C GLN A 61 -6.52 -15.07 5.29
N ALA A 62 -7.37 -16.04 4.96
CA ALA A 62 -8.55 -16.38 5.74
C ALA A 62 -8.11 -17.30 6.89
N LEU A 63 -8.04 -16.75 8.09
CA LEU A 63 -7.57 -17.45 9.29
C LEU A 63 -8.73 -17.64 10.27
N GLU A 64 -8.96 -18.86 10.68
CA GLU A 64 -9.88 -19.21 11.77
C GLU A 64 -9.06 -19.55 13.01
N ARG A 65 -9.32 -18.86 14.12
CA ARG A 65 -8.70 -19.18 15.40
C ARG A 65 -9.29 -20.45 15.97
N LEU A 66 -8.44 -21.34 16.50
CA LEU A 66 -8.91 -22.63 17.07
C LEU A 66 -9.78 -22.43 18.31
N HIS A 67 -9.46 -21.41 19.09
CA HIS A 67 -10.23 -21.08 20.30
C HIS A 67 -10.70 -19.63 20.27
N PRO A 68 -11.85 -19.34 20.94
CA PRO A 68 -12.34 -17.98 21.06
C PRO A 68 -11.34 -17.05 21.74
N THR A 69 -11.31 -15.81 21.31
CA THR A 69 -10.54 -14.74 21.97
C THR A 69 -11.06 -14.56 23.41
N LEU A 70 -10.15 -14.53 24.36
CA LEU A 70 -10.47 -14.21 25.75
C LEU A 70 -10.61 -12.67 25.86
N PRO A 71 -11.81 -12.17 26.20
CA PRO A 71 -12.06 -10.74 26.22
C PRO A 71 -11.26 -10.04 27.32
N LEU A 72 -11.03 -8.74 27.11
CA LEU A 72 -10.43 -7.89 28.13
C LEU A 72 -11.31 -7.85 29.39
N ARG A 73 -10.67 -7.77 30.56
CA ARG A 73 -11.31 -7.62 31.88
C ARG A 73 -10.48 -6.61 32.71
N PRO A 74 -11.03 -6.05 33.77
CA PRO A 74 -10.24 -5.18 34.66
C PRO A 74 -8.95 -5.88 35.11
N GLY A 75 -7.79 -5.26 34.86
CA GLY A 75 -6.47 -5.83 35.16
C GLY A 75 -5.95 -6.89 34.17
N LEU A 76 -6.73 -7.28 33.15
CA LEU A 76 -6.36 -8.31 32.17
C LEU A 76 -6.54 -7.77 30.75
N VAL A 77 -5.49 -7.88 29.94
CA VAL A 77 -5.55 -7.56 28.49
C VAL A 77 -6.31 -8.65 27.75
N GLU A 78 -6.87 -8.29 26.58
CA GLU A 78 -7.42 -9.26 25.63
C GLU A 78 -6.31 -10.26 25.22
N ARG A 79 -6.65 -11.55 25.21
CA ARG A 79 -5.73 -12.61 24.76
C ARG A 79 -6.34 -13.37 23.60
N GLN A 80 -5.61 -13.40 22.50
CA GLN A 80 -6.00 -14.09 21.28
C GLN A 80 -5.19 -15.37 21.12
N GLU A 81 -5.86 -16.45 20.72
CA GLU A 81 -5.19 -17.70 20.36
C GLU A 81 -4.21 -17.45 19.20
N PHE A 82 -3.01 -18.04 19.28
CA PHE A 82 -2.00 -17.89 18.25
C PHE A 82 -2.11 -18.99 17.17
N GLU A 83 -2.70 -20.16 17.49
CA GLU A 83 -2.94 -21.22 16.53
C GLU A 83 -4.17 -20.92 15.67
N TYR A 84 -4.13 -21.33 14.42
CA TYR A 84 -5.18 -21.07 13.46
C TYR A 84 -5.24 -22.11 12.35
N LEU A 85 -6.43 -22.26 11.78
CA LEU A 85 -6.68 -22.97 10.52
C LEU A 85 -6.64 -21.98 9.36
N ARG A 86 -6.07 -22.40 8.23
CA ARG A 86 -6.03 -21.62 7.00
C ARG A 86 -7.10 -22.09 6.03
N HIS A 87 -7.93 -21.17 5.56
CA HIS A 87 -9.02 -21.42 4.61
C HIS A 87 -8.74 -20.83 3.21
N GLY A 88 -7.48 -20.52 2.91
CA GLY A 88 -7.05 -19.95 1.64
C GLY A 88 -6.76 -18.46 1.72
N THR A 89 -6.58 -17.85 0.56
CA THR A 89 -6.20 -16.44 0.42
C THR A 89 -7.11 -15.71 -0.56
N VAL A 90 -7.13 -14.37 -0.46
CA VAL A 90 -7.72 -13.49 -1.46
C VAL A 90 -6.74 -12.36 -1.77
N ASP A 91 -6.81 -11.85 -2.99
CA ASP A 91 -6.10 -10.65 -3.43
C ASP A 91 -7.10 -9.49 -3.51
N LEU A 92 -6.74 -8.34 -2.99
CA LEU A 92 -7.60 -7.18 -2.89
C LEU A 92 -7.07 -6.06 -3.79
N PHE A 93 -7.76 -5.79 -4.91
CA PHE A 93 -7.52 -4.60 -5.71
C PHE A 93 -8.25 -3.43 -5.09
N THR A 94 -7.58 -2.29 -5.03
CA THR A 94 -8.10 -1.10 -4.34
C THR A 94 -7.80 0.15 -5.14
N ALA A 95 -8.79 1.04 -5.18
CA ALA A 95 -8.64 2.42 -5.62
C ALA A 95 -9.00 3.34 -4.46
N PHE A 96 -8.08 4.18 -4.05
CA PHE A 96 -8.26 5.24 -3.05
C PHE A 96 -8.37 6.58 -3.77
N ASP A 97 -9.46 7.29 -3.56
CA ASP A 97 -9.66 8.63 -4.09
C ASP A 97 -8.97 9.66 -3.20
N VAL A 98 -7.99 10.34 -3.73
CA VAL A 98 -7.19 11.33 -3.00
C VAL A 98 -8.03 12.53 -2.55
N GLY A 99 -9.01 12.94 -3.36
CA GLY A 99 -9.82 14.12 -3.11
C GLY A 99 -10.94 13.92 -2.08
N THR A 100 -11.45 12.69 -1.94
CA THR A 100 -12.56 12.39 -1.03
C THR A 100 -12.15 11.46 0.11
N GLY A 101 -11.07 10.70 -0.05
CA GLY A 101 -10.69 9.62 0.86
C GLY A 101 -11.55 8.37 0.73
N GLU A 102 -12.48 8.33 -0.22
CA GLU A 102 -13.29 7.15 -0.49
C GLU A 102 -12.46 6.04 -1.09
N VAL A 103 -12.87 4.81 -0.80
CA VAL A 103 -12.21 3.61 -1.27
C VAL A 103 -13.19 2.76 -2.08
N PHE A 104 -12.75 2.32 -3.22
CA PHE A 104 -13.34 1.20 -3.94
C PHE A 104 -12.38 0.02 -3.90
N ALA A 105 -12.83 -1.13 -3.40
CA ALA A 105 -12.01 -2.32 -3.32
C ALA A 105 -12.81 -3.56 -3.71
N GLN A 106 -12.14 -4.51 -4.37
CA GLN A 106 -12.73 -5.75 -4.82
C GLN A 106 -11.75 -6.92 -4.64
N CYS A 107 -12.25 -8.02 -4.07
CA CYS A 107 -11.48 -9.22 -3.83
C CYS A 107 -11.49 -10.14 -5.04
N TYR A 108 -10.33 -10.69 -5.37
CA TYR A 108 -10.12 -11.68 -6.43
C TYR A 108 -9.37 -12.91 -5.90
N GLN A 109 -9.28 -13.94 -6.70
CA GLN A 109 -8.46 -15.12 -6.40
C GLN A 109 -7.03 -15.00 -6.95
N ARG A 110 -6.81 -14.08 -7.88
CA ARG A 110 -5.53 -13.84 -8.56
C ARG A 110 -5.37 -12.34 -8.80
N HIS A 111 -4.10 -11.93 -8.96
CA HIS A 111 -3.73 -10.55 -9.30
C HIS A 111 -3.04 -10.52 -10.66
N THR A 112 -3.81 -10.83 -11.72
CA THR A 112 -3.32 -10.78 -13.09
C THR A 112 -3.87 -9.57 -13.86
N ASN A 113 -3.39 -9.39 -15.07
CA ASN A 113 -3.90 -8.37 -15.98
C ASN A 113 -5.42 -8.48 -16.23
N LEU A 114 -5.97 -9.70 -16.19
CA LEU A 114 -7.41 -9.90 -16.42
C LEU A 114 -8.22 -9.34 -15.26
N GLU A 115 -7.84 -9.65 -14.02
CA GLU A 115 -8.51 -9.14 -12.82
C GLU A 115 -8.33 -7.63 -12.70
N PHE A 116 -7.14 -7.10 -12.97
CA PHE A 116 -6.90 -5.66 -12.95
C PHE A 116 -7.80 -4.92 -13.95
N ARG A 117 -7.89 -5.39 -15.17
CA ARG A 117 -8.80 -4.80 -16.19
C ARG A 117 -10.28 -4.94 -15.80
N HIS A 118 -10.66 -6.07 -15.19
CA HIS A 118 -12.01 -6.24 -14.68
C HIS A 118 -12.30 -5.23 -13.56
N PHE A 119 -11.35 -5.05 -12.64
CA PHE A 119 -11.42 -4.04 -11.58
C PHE A 119 -11.59 -2.63 -12.15
N LEU A 120 -10.77 -2.23 -13.11
CA LEU A 120 -10.87 -0.92 -13.78
C LEU A 120 -12.24 -0.71 -14.46
N ARG A 121 -12.77 -1.73 -15.13
CA ARG A 121 -14.10 -1.66 -15.75
C ARG A 121 -15.19 -1.49 -14.71
N THR A 122 -15.14 -2.26 -13.62
CA THR A 122 -16.12 -2.17 -12.54
C THR A 122 -16.06 -0.81 -11.85
N LEU A 123 -14.86 -0.29 -11.64
CA LEU A 123 -14.66 1.07 -11.11
C LEU A 123 -15.29 2.11 -12.06
N ARG A 124 -15.06 1.97 -13.38
CA ARG A 124 -15.59 2.88 -14.40
C ARG A 124 -17.12 2.89 -14.47
N THR A 125 -17.78 1.74 -14.25
CA THR A 125 -19.26 1.70 -14.22
C THR A 125 -19.85 2.49 -13.05
N ARG A 126 -19.09 2.72 -11.99
CA ARG A 126 -19.53 3.51 -10.82
C ARG A 126 -19.33 5.01 -10.98
N ASP A 127 -18.39 5.38 -11.82
CA ASP A 127 -18.03 6.76 -12.09
C ASP A 127 -17.73 6.93 -13.58
N PRO A 128 -18.80 6.94 -14.44
CA PRO A 128 -18.65 6.98 -15.89
C PRO A 128 -18.22 8.36 -16.42
N ASP A 129 -18.50 9.43 -15.67
CA ASP A 129 -18.46 10.81 -16.19
C ASP A 129 -17.19 11.58 -15.83
N SER A 130 -16.41 11.07 -14.87
CA SER A 130 -15.20 11.77 -14.42
C SER A 130 -13.98 11.46 -15.30
N ARG A 131 -13.09 12.42 -15.42
CA ARG A 131 -11.71 12.19 -15.85
C ARG A 131 -10.94 11.53 -14.72
N TRP A 132 -10.07 10.60 -15.06
CA TRP A 132 -9.24 9.93 -14.05
C TRP A 132 -7.76 10.14 -14.30
N HIS A 133 -7.05 10.41 -13.22
CA HIS A 133 -5.62 10.27 -13.11
C HIS A 133 -5.36 9.06 -12.19
N LEU A 134 -4.84 7.97 -12.75
CA LEU A 134 -4.57 6.73 -12.03
C LEU A 134 -3.10 6.66 -11.67
N ILE A 135 -2.80 6.65 -10.39
CA ILE A 135 -1.45 6.46 -9.88
C ILE A 135 -1.28 4.97 -9.60
N VAL A 136 -0.34 4.34 -10.28
CA VAL A 136 -0.11 2.89 -10.25
C VAL A 136 1.36 2.57 -10.07
N ASP A 137 1.66 1.43 -9.48
CA ASP A 137 3.01 0.93 -9.36
C ASP A 137 3.54 0.32 -10.67
N ASN A 138 4.78 -0.16 -10.65
CA ASN A 138 5.46 -0.72 -11.80
C ASN A 138 5.25 -2.23 -12.01
N ALA A 139 4.22 -2.85 -11.40
CA ALA A 139 3.95 -4.27 -11.60
C ALA A 139 3.76 -4.62 -13.07
N GLY A 140 4.34 -5.74 -13.49
CA GLY A 140 4.39 -6.12 -14.91
C GLY A 140 3.02 -6.33 -15.56
N TYR A 141 2.01 -6.70 -14.78
CA TYR A 141 0.64 -6.88 -15.28
C TYR A 141 -0.10 -5.56 -15.50
N HIS A 142 0.28 -4.46 -14.82
CA HIS A 142 -0.21 -3.11 -15.07
C HIS A 142 0.26 -2.58 -16.43
N LYS A 143 1.48 -2.95 -16.84
CA LYS A 143 2.14 -2.47 -18.08
C LYS A 143 1.77 -3.26 -19.33
N LYS A 144 0.78 -4.15 -19.27
CA LYS A 144 0.34 -4.90 -20.46
C LYS A 144 -0.37 -3.99 -21.46
N GLN A 145 -0.13 -4.23 -22.76
CA GLN A 145 -0.73 -3.44 -23.83
C GLN A 145 -2.25 -3.31 -23.70
N ALA A 146 -2.92 -4.39 -23.28
CA ALA A 146 -4.36 -4.39 -23.08
C ALA A 146 -4.87 -3.43 -21.98
N VAL A 147 -4.01 -3.00 -21.02
CA VAL A 147 -4.34 -1.94 -20.05
C VAL A 147 -4.23 -0.58 -20.72
N TRP A 148 -3.15 -0.37 -21.49
CA TRP A 148 -2.94 0.87 -22.25
C TRP A 148 -4.09 1.12 -23.23
N ASP A 149 -4.46 0.09 -24.01
CA ASP A 149 -5.54 0.15 -24.99
C ASP A 149 -6.88 0.48 -24.31
N TRP A 150 -7.12 -0.15 -23.16
CA TRP A 150 -8.33 0.15 -22.37
C TRP A 150 -8.35 1.59 -21.90
N CYS A 151 -7.27 2.11 -21.32
CA CYS A 151 -7.18 3.50 -20.87
C CYS A 151 -7.34 4.49 -22.03
N ALA A 152 -6.70 4.22 -23.17
CA ALA A 152 -6.77 5.07 -24.36
C ALA A 152 -8.18 5.16 -24.97
N ALA A 153 -8.96 4.09 -24.82
CA ALA A 153 -10.35 4.02 -25.33
C ALA A 153 -11.35 4.76 -24.43
N GLN A 154 -10.98 5.14 -23.19
CA GLN A 154 -11.94 5.75 -22.26
C GLN A 154 -12.30 7.19 -22.64
N ARG A 155 -13.60 7.49 -22.50
CA ARG A 155 -14.16 8.85 -22.56
C ARG A 155 -15.14 9.00 -21.40
N PRO A 156 -14.95 9.97 -20.49
CA PRO A 156 -13.80 10.89 -20.35
C PRO A 156 -12.46 10.20 -20.17
N LYS A 157 -11.36 10.94 -20.44
CA LYS A 157 -9.99 10.44 -20.49
C LYS A 157 -9.54 9.82 -19.16
N VAL A 158 -8.83 8.69 -19.28
CA VAL A 158 -8.05 8.06 -18.20
C VAL A 158 -6.57 8.24 -18.50
N THR A 159 -5.82 8.79 -17.55
CA THR A 159 -4.37 9.01 -17.65
C THR A 159 -3.67 8.16 -16.59
N LEU A 160 -2.64 7.41 -16.98
CA LEU A 160 -1.81 6.62 -16.08
C LEU A 160 -0.58 7.42 -15.66
N HIS A 161 -0.28 7.41 -14.37
CA HIS A 161 0.91 7.99 -13.75
C HIS A 161 1.66 6.89 -13.02
N TRP A 162 2.91 6.67 -13.41
CA TRP A 162 3.72 5.58 -12.88
C TRP A 162 4.52 6.04 -11.68
N LEU A 163 4.39 5.34 -10.57
CA LEU A 163 5.28 5.54 -9.44
C LEU A 163 6.74 5.28 -9.85
N PRO A 164 7.70 6.02 -9.32
CA PRO A 164 9.10 5.67 -9.51
C PRO A 164 9.37 4.28 -8.88
N PRO A 165 10.32 3.50 -9.40
CA PRO A 165 10.76 2.26 -8.76
C PRO A 165 11.09 2.50 -7.29
N HIS A 166 10.63 1.59 -6.41
CA HIS A 166 10.76 1.72 -4.96
C HIS A 166 10.08 2.96 -4.34
N GLY A 167 9.15 3.57 -5.07
CA GLY A 167 8.36 4.72 -4.64
C GLY A 167 6.97 4.38 -4.11
N SER A 168 6.70 3.14 -3.67
CA SER A 168 5.37 2.72 -3.16
C SER A 168 4.87 3.60 -2.00
N TRP A 169 5.78 4.16 -1.19
CA TRP A 169 5.44 5.11 -0.13
C TRP A 169 4.75 6.39 -0.63
N LEU A 170 4.85 6.71 -1.92
CA LEU A 170 4.09 7.79 -2.56
C LEU A 170 2.62 7.40 -2.82
N ASN A 171 2.30 6.11 -2.81
CA ASN A 171 0.96 5.63 -3.08
C ASN A 171 0.09 5.74 -1.82
N GLN A 172 -0.85 6.70 -1.79
CA GLN A 172 -1.68 6.93 -0.61
C GLN A 172 -2.58 5.74 -0.23
N VAL A 173 -2.88 4.84 -1.15
CA VAL A 173 -3.64 3.62 -0.84
C VAL A 173 -2.94 2.71 0.19
N GLU A 174 -1.61 2.78 0.30
CA GLU A 174 -0.84 2.03 1.30
C GLU A 174 -1.18 2.46 2.74
N ILE A 175 -1.55 3.73 2.92
CA ILE A 175 -2.05 4.23 4.21
C ILE A 175 -3.34 3.51 4.57
N TRP A 176 -4.27 3.40 3.61
CA TRP A 176 -5.52 2.69 3.83
C TRP A 176 -5.31 1.20 4.05
N PHE A 177 -4.39 0.54 3.34
CA PHE A 177 -4.02 -0.86 3.60
C PHE A 177 -3.48 -1.06 5.01
N SER A 178 -2.72 -0.11 5.51
CA SER A 178 -2.25 -0.12 6.91
C SER A 178 -3.41 -0.02 7.89
N ILE A 179 -4.40 0.83 7.61
CA ILE A 179 -5.62 0.98 8.43
C ILE A 179 -6.45 -0.30 8.38
N LEU A 180 -6.73 -0.85 7.19
CA LEU A 180 -7.43 -2.13 7.00
C LEU A 180 -6.75 -3.24 7.81
N SER A 181 -5.44 -3.36 7.68
CA SER A 181 -4.66 -4.39 8.40
C SER A 181 -4.80 -4.27 9.90
N ARG A 182 -4.66 -3.08 10.46
CA ARG A 182 -4.69 -2.83 11.90
C ARG A 182 -6.09 -2.91 12.50
N LYS A 183 -7.09 -2.36 11.80
CA LYS A 183 -8.44 -2.19 12.33
C LYS A 183 -9.38 -3.35 12.01
N CYS A 184 -9.11 -4.10 10.94
CA CYS A 184 -9.96 -5.17 10.45
C CYS A 184 -9.26 -6.53 10.48
N LEU A 185 -8.16 -6.69 9.72
CA LEU A 185 -7.59 -8.01 9.47
C LEU A 185 -6.85 -8.61 10.66
N ARG A 186 -6.14 -7.80 11.43
CA ARG A 186 -5.30 -8.28 12.54
C ARG A 186 -6.07 -9.09 13.61
N ARG A 187 -7.34 -8.75 13.83
CA ARG A 187 -8.21 -9.39 14.82
C ARG A 187 -9.27 -10.29 14.21
N ALA A 188 -9.22 -10.46 12.89
CA ALA A 188 -10.20 -11.29 12.20
C ALA A 188 -10.01 -12.77 12.56
N SER A 189 -11.15 -13.46 12.71
CA SER A 189 -11.23 -14.91 12.68
C SER A 189 -12.37 -15.26 11.73
N VAL A 190 -12.04 -15.91 10.61
CA VAL A 190 -12.98 -16.20 9.52
C VAL A 190 -12.84 -17.64 9.07
N ARG A 191 -13.95 -18.28 8.70
CA ARG A 191 -14.01 -19.70 8.38
C ARG A 191 -13.90 -20.01 6.89
N SER A 192 -13.88 -18.98 6.07
CA SER A 192 -13.79 -19.13 4.62
C SER A 192 -13.21 -17.88 3.96
N THR A 193 -12.77 -18.02 2.71
CA THR A 193 -12.42 -16.87 1.88
C THR A 193 -13.64 -15.99 1.59
N GLN A 194 -14.86 -16.54 1.62
CA GLN A 194 -16.07 -15.74 1.45
C GLN A 194 -16.33 -14.86 2.67
N ASP A 195 -16.20 -15.40 3.89
CA ASP A 195 -16.32 -14.60 5.11
C ASP A 195 -15.30 -13.45 5.15
N LEU A 196 -14.07 -13.73 4.65
CA LEU A 196 -13.03 -12.71 4.54
C LEU A 196 -13.42 -11.60 3.55
N ARG A 197 -13.97 -11.97 2.38
CA ARG A 197 -14.48 -10.99 1.38
C ARG A 197 -15.58 -10.12 1.98
N ASP A 198 -16.52 -10.73 2.66
CA ASP A 198 -17.64 -10.04 3.31
C ASP A 198 -17.17 -9.11 4.43
N LEU A 199 -16.17 -9.54 5.20
CA LEU A 199 -15.54 -8.73 6.23
C LEU A 199 -14.87 -7.48 5.63
N ILE A 200 -14.07 -7.65 4.59
CA ILE A 200 -13.38 -6.55 3.90
C ILE A 200 -14.41 -5.59 3.29
N HIS A 201 -15.44 -6.12 2.64
CA HIS A 201 -16.50 -5.30 2.04
C HIS A 201 -17.26 -4.47 3.09
N ARG A 202 -17.64 -5.08 4.23
CA ARG A 202 -18.26 -4.34 5.34
C ARG A 202 -17.34 -3.25 5.88
N PHE A 203 -16.05 -3.56 6.05
CA PHE A 203 -15.07 -2.56 6.49
C PHE A 203 -14.98 -1.38 5.52
N MET A 204 -14.86 -1.64 4.21
CA MET A 204 -14.82 -0.62 3.17
C MET A 204 -16.09 0.24 3.20
N LYS A 205 -17.28 -0.36 3.32
CA LYS A 205 -18.54 0.38 3.42
C LYS A 205 -18.57 1.27 4.66
N THR A 206 -18.17 0.75 5.81
CA THR A 206 -18.07 1.53 7.06
C THR A 206 -17.07 2.67 6.93
N TRP A 207 -15.90 2.42 6.31
CA TRP A 207 -14.91 3.46 6.02
C TRP A 207 -15.52 4.58 5.20
N ASN A 208 -16.12 4.27 4.05
CA ASN A 208 -16.69 5.27 3.16
C ASN A 208 -17.84 6.07 3.78
N THR A 209 -18.62 5.43 4.66
CA THR A 209 -19.76 6.11 5.31
C THR A 209 -19.34 7.03 6.46
N HIS A 210 -18.29 6.69 7.21
CA HIS A 210 -18.01 7.36 8.49
C HIS A 210 -16.60 7.93 8.63
N PHE A 211 -15.64 7.47 7.84
CA PHE A 211 -14.22 7.76 8.04
C PHE A 211 -13.50 8.27 6.80
N ALA A 212 -14.14 8.23 5.63
CA ALA A 212 -13.52 8.72 4.41
C ALA A 212 -13.20 10.21 4.52
N HIS A 213 -11.94 10.56 4.31
CA HIS A 213 -11.44 11.92 4.26
C HIS A 213 -10.13 11.94 3.47
N PRO A 214 -9.79 13.02 2.80
CA PRO A 214 -8.47 13.21 2.19
C PRO A 214 -7.36 13.06 3.22
N PHE A 215 -6.28 12.39 2.87
CA PHE A 215 -5.09 12.38 3.73
C PHE A 215 -4.30 13.67 3.52
N GLU A 216 -3.90 14.31 4.62
CA GLU A 216 -3.00 15.44 4.57
C GLU A 216 -1.59 14.98 4.20
N TRP A 217 -1.07 15.56 3.11
CA TRP A 217 0.30 15.30 2.69
C TRP A 217 1.25 16.20 3.47
N THR A 218 2.03 15.62 4.36
CA THR A 218 2.98 16.37 5.22
C THR A 218 4.42 16.33 4.72
N TYR A 219 4.71 15.58 3.65
CA TYR A 219 6.06 15.48 3.11
C TYR A 219 6.47 16.77 2.39
N THR A 220 7.58 17.37 2.83
CA THR A 220 8.04 18.69 2.35
C THR A 220 8.85 18.63 1.05
N GLY A 221 8.96 17.47 0.40
CA GLY A 221 9.74 17.30 -0.84
C GLY A 221 11.26 17.27 -0.64
N LYS A 222 11.75 17.34 0.60
CA LYS A 222 13.19 17.16 0.85
C LYS A 222 13.53 15.68 0.67
N PRO A 223 14.41 15.31 -0.29
CA PRO A 223 14.81 13.92 -0.45
C PRO A 223 15.41 13.42 0.85
N LEU A 224 15.08 12.19 1.22
CA LEU A 224 15.80 11.47 2.28
C LEU A 224 17.28 11.65 1.98
N ALA A 225 18.05 12.12 2.96
CA ALA A 225 19.45 12.48 2.79
C ALA A 225 20.17 11.47 1.90
N VAL A 226 20.74 11.96 0.82
CA VAL A 226 21.65 11.19 -0.05
C VAL A 226 22.65 10.51 0.85
N ALA A 227 22.82 9.20 0.73
CA ALA A 227 23.85 8.49 1.47
C ALA A 227 25.18 9.24 1.26
N PRO A 228 25.94 9.55 2.32
CA PRO A 228 27.20 10.26 2.15
C PRO A 228 28.06 9.48 1.16
N GLN A 229 28.68 10.16 0.20
CA GLN A 229 29.57 9.58 -0.84
C GLN A 229 30.81 8.83 -0.29
N HIS A 230 30.91 8.65 1.02
CA HIS A 230 32.04 8.01 1.70
C HIS A 230 32.06 6.47 1.63
N TYR A 231 31.09 5.82 0.99
CA TYR A 231 31.11 4.36 0.85
C TYR A 231 31.83 3.84 -0.40
N GLU A 232 32.24 4.72 -1.32
CA GLU A 232 33.01 4.30 -2.51
C GLU A 232 34.46 3.88 -2.18
N LEU A 233 34.97 4.20 -1.01
CA LEU A 233 36.36 3.93 -0.61
C LEU A 233 36.59 2.55 0.06
N LEU A 234 35.54 1.73 0.24
CA LEU A 234 35.64 0.43 0.89
C LEU A 234 35.38 -0.76 -0.04
N ALA A 235 35.24 -0.54 -1.33
CA ALA A 235 35.03 -1.56 -2.37
C ALA A 235 36.28 -1.79 -3.27
N ALA A 236 37.46 -1.40 -2.81
CA ALA A 236 38.74 -1.68 -3.47
C ALA A 236 39.59 -2.68 -2.64
#